data_0182d0d22ea8f64a8dd0ed8a7121cb7f
#
_entry.id   0182d0d22ea8f64a8dd0ed8a7121cb7f
#
_cell.length_a   1.000
_cell.length_b   1.000
_cell.length_c   1.000
_cell.angle_alpha   90.00
_cell.angle_beta   90.00
_cell.angle_gamma   90.00
#
_symmetry.space_group_name_H-M   'P 1'
#
loop_
_entity.id
_entity.type
_entity.pdbx_description
1 polymer ?
#
loop_
_entity_poly.entity_id
_entity_poly.type
_entity_poly.pdbx_seq_one_letter_code
_entity_poly.pdbx_strand_id
1 'polypeptide(L)'
;MSGHWSDSTRRSRLPGDWQHRICPAIKARDGHRCTWVDNGERCTGPADDVDHIVPPHMGGSDAPQNLRSLCRPHHKAKSAAEGAAMRWRYREKRTAEQHPGVIGI
;
A
#
# COMPACT_ATOMS: atom_id res chain seq x y z
N MET A 1 20.90 -4.45 -17.97
CA MET A 1 20.90 -4.94 -16.60
C MET A 1 20.95 -3.81 -15.60
N SER A 2 21.77 -2.87 -15.90
CA SER A 2 21.98 -1.77 -14.99
C SER A 2 20.72 -0.97 -14.72
N GLY A 3 19.79 -0.96 -15.64
CA GLY A 3 18.57 -0.20 -15.44
C GLY A 3 17.71 -0.70 -14.31
N HIS A 4 18.12 -1.75 -13.66
CA HIS A 4 17.32 -2.36 -12.62
C HIS A 4 17.49 -1.78 -11.25
N TRP A 5 18.42 -0.89 -11.09
CA TRP A 5 18.77 -0.46 -9.75
C TRP A 5 17.57 0.02 -8.95
N SER A 6 16.85 0.98 -9.47
CA SER A 6 15.71 1.52 -8.74
C SER A 6 14.61 0.50 -8.59
N ASP A 7 14.45 -0.34 -9.58
CA ASP A 7 13.42 -1.37 -9.52
C ASP A 7 13.76 -2.45 -8.53
N SER A 8 15.03 -2.81 -8.43
CA SER A 8 15.41 -3.90 -7.56
C SER A 8 15.20 -3.57 -6.10
N THR A 9 15.39 -2.32 -5.71
CA THR A 9 15.13 -1.93 -4.34
C THR A 9 13.67 -2.16 -3.98
N ARG A 10 12.78 -1.84 -4.89
CA ARG A 10 11.37 -2.02 -4.67
C ARG A 10 10.98 -3.49 -4.69
N ARG A 11 11.53 -4.22 -5.64
CA ARG A 11 11.19 -5.63 -5.79
C ARG A 11 11.66 -6.47 -4.63
N SER A 12 12.77 -6.09 -4.02
CA SER A 12 13.30 -6.89 -2.93
C SER A 12 12.36 -6.94 -1.73
N ARG A 13 11.35 -6.07 -1.71
CA ARG A 13 10.36 -6.07 -0.63
C ARG A 13 9.19 -6.99 -0.90
N LEU A 14 9.07 -7.48 -2.11
CA LEU A 14 7.97 -8.35 -2.49
C LEU A 14 8.48 -9.77 -2.66
N PRO A 15 7.64 -10.76 -2.36
CA PRO A 15 8.01 -12.15 -2.60
C PRO A 15 8.31 -12.37 -4.07
N GLY A 16 9.20 -13.33 -4.35
CA GLY A 16 9.60 -13.61 -5.72
C GLY A 16 8.45 -14.05 -6.61
N ASP A 17 7.41 -14.64 -6.01
CA ASP A 17 6.26 -15.13 -6.76
C ASP A 17 5.08 -14.16 -6.72
N TRP A 18 5.34 -12.91 -6.39
CA TRP A 18 4.27 -11.91 -6.26
C TRP A 18 3.40 -11.80 -7.50
N GLN A 19 4.04 -11.59 -8.66
CA GLN A 19 3.29 -11.36 -9.88
C GLN A 19 2.61 -12.61 -10.44
N HIS A 20 3.26 -13.76 -10.29
CA HIS A 20 2.81 -14.96 -10.99
C HIS A 20 1.94 -15.87 -10.14
N ARG A 21 2.01 -15.74 -8.85
CA ARG A 21 1.30 -16.64 -7.97
C ARG A 21 0.41 -15.92 -6.99
N ILE A 22 0.97 -14.96 -6.27
CA ILE A 22 0.23 -14.30 -5.21
C ILE A 22 -0.87 -13.42 -5.76
N CYS A 23 -0.54 -12.54 -6.69
CA CYS A 23 -1.56 -11.63 -7.24
C CYS A 23 -2.70 -12.36 -7.91
N PRO A 24 -2.45 -13.36 -8.78
CA PRO A 24 -3.56 -14.10 -9.37
C PRO A 24 -4.42 -14.82 -8.34
N ALA A 25 -3.81 -15.36 -7.30
CA ALA A 25 -4.56 -16.07 -6.28
C ALA A 25 -5.47 -15.13 -5.49
N ILE A 26 -4.95 -13.95 -5.14
CA ILE A 26 -5.75 -12.98 -4.41
C ILE A 26 -6.89 -12.45 -5.28
N LYS A 27 -6.61 -12.18 -6.55
CA LYS A 27 -7.64 -11.70 -7.46
C LYS A 27 -8.75 -12.75 -7.63
N ALA A 28 -8.37 -14.01 -7.76
CA ALA A 28 -9.35 -15.08 -7.87
C ALA A 28 -10.18 -15.21 -6.61
N ARG A 29 -9.54 -15.14 -5.44
CA ARG A 29 -10.26 -15.19 -4.17
C ARG A 29 -11.30 -14.08 -4.09
N ASP A 30 -10.94 -12.91 -4.59
CA ASP A 30 -11.81 -11.73 -4.50
C ASP A 30 -12.79 -11.63 -5.67
N GLY A 31 -12.88 -12.67 -6.50
CA GLY A 31 -13.81 -12.70 -7.62
C GLY A 31 -13.45 -11.79 -8.75
N HIS A 32 -12.16 -11.47 -8.88
CA HIS A 32 -11.64 -10.58 -9.93
C HIS A 32 -12.30 -9.20 -9.87
N ARG A 33 -12.62 -8.78 -8.67
CA ARG A 33 -13.38 -7.56 -8.46
C ARG A 33 -12.76 -6.79 -7.30
N CYS A 34 -12.80 -5.45 -7.41
CA CYS A 34 -12.31 -4.57 -6.36
C CYS A 34 -13.03 -4.87 -5.05
N THR A 35 -12.30 -4.87 -3.95
CA THR A 35 -12.86 -5.16 -2.63
C THR A 35 -13.19 -3.91 -1.83
N TRP A 36 -12.94 -2.74 -2.38
CA TRP A 36 -13.21 -1.50 -1.67
C TRP A 36 -14.67 -1.35 -1.37
N VAL A 37 -14.98 -0.97 -0.14
CA VAL A 37 -16.36 -0.75 0.29
C VAL A 37 -16.54 0.72 0.57
N ASP A 38 -17.58 1.30 -0.01
CA ASP A 38 -17.89 2.70 0.15
C ASP A 38 -19.38 2.82 0.42
N ASN A 39 -19.73 3.46 1.53
CA ASN A 39 -21.12 3.60 1.94
C ASN A 39 -21.84 2.25 2.05
N GLY A 40 -21.13 1.25 2.51
CA GLY A 40 -21.70 -0.07 2.69
C GLY A 40 -21.78 -0.91 1.42
N GLU A 41 -21.32 -0.39 0.29
CA GLU A 41 -21.40 -1.09 -0.98
C GLU A 41 -20.02 -1.39 -1.52
N ARG A 42 -19.83 -2.62 -1.97
CA ARG A 42 -18.57 -3.04 -2.55
C ARG A 42 -18.45 -2.51 -3.97
N CYS A 43 -17.28 -1.98 -4.29
CA CYS A 43 -16.99 -1.46 -5.62
C CYS A 43 -17.21 -2.55 -6.69
N THR A 44 -17.75 -2.17 -7.83
CA THR A 44 -17.98 -3.10 -8.94
C THR A 44 -16.87 -3.10 -9.96
N GLY A 45 -15.82 -2.33 -9.72
CA GLY A 45 -14.69 -2.27 -10.65
C GLY A 45 -13.88 -3.55 -10.64
N PRO A 46 -12.98 -3.70 -11.62
CA PRO A 46 -12.18 -4.91 -11.73
C PRO A 46 -11.04 -4.93 -10.71
N ALA A 47 -10.51 -6.14 -10.49
CA ALA A 47 -9.33 -6.33 -9.65
C ALA A 47 -8.09 -6.04 -10.49
N ASP A 48 -7.69 -4.79 -10.56
CA ASP A 48 -6.53 -4.38 -11.34
C ASP A 48 -5.23 -4.65 -10.59
N ASP A 49 -5.22 -4.37 -9.31
CA ASP A 49 -4.01 -4.44 -8.50
C ASP A 49 -4.28 -5.18 -7.21
N VAL A 50 -3.24 -5.77 -6.64
CA VAL A 50 -3.32 -6.37 -5.30
C VAL A 50 -2.54 -5.46 -4.37
N ASP A 51 -3.17 -5.10 -3.27
CA ASP A 51 -2.64 -4.12 -2.34
C ASP A 51 -2.52 -4.68 -0.95
N HIS A 52 -1.62 -4.14 -0.16
CA HIS A 52 -1.48 -4.48 1.26
C HIS A 52 -2.46 -3.62 2.05
N ILE A 53 -3.29 -4.25 2.87
CA ILE A 53 -4.21 -3.52 3.74
C ILE A 53 -3.40 -2.64 4.69
N VAL A 54 -2.42 -3.25 5.36
CA VAL A 54 -1.43 -2.50 6.12
C VAL A 54 -0.16 -2.49 5.30
N PRO A 55 0.36 -1.31 4.93
CA PRO A 55 1.54 -1.25 4.07
C PRO A 55 2.77 -1.87 4.73
N PRO A 56 3.70 -2.41 3.93
CA PRO A 56 4.91 -3.01 4.49
C PRO A 56 5.71 -2.06 5.39
N HIS A 57 5.78 -0.78 5.03
CA HIS A 57 6.52 0.17 5.84
C HIS A 57 5.86 0.44 7.20
N MET A 58 4.65 -0.03 7.37
CA MET A 58 3.95 0.06 8.65
C MET A 58 3.83 -1.30 9.32
N GLY A 59 4.64 -2.24 8.89
CA GLY A 59 4.64 -3.55 9.49
C GLY A 59 3.70 -4.56 8.87
N GLY A 60 3.09 -4.22 7.74
CA GLY A 60 2.17 -5.14 7.08
C GLY A 60 2.89 -6.33 6.48
N SER A 61 2.28 -7.50 6.58
CA SER A 61 2.84 -8.72 6.04
C SER A 61 2.33 -8.98 4.63
N ASP A 62 2.92 -9.98 3.99
CA ASP A 62 2.47 -10.44 2.68
C ASP A 62 1.48 -11.60 2.80
N ALA A 63 0.97 -11.84 3.98
CA ALA A 63 -0.01 -12.91 4.18
C ALA A 63 -1.31 -12.57 3.45
N PRO A 64 -2.04 -13.58 2.97
CA PRO A 64 -3.28 -13.32 2.24
C PRO A 64 -4.28 -12.48 3.03
N GLN A 65 -4.28 -12.58 4.35
CA GLN A 65 -5.18 -11.82 5.18
C GLN A 65 -4.91 -10.33 5.11
N ASN A 66 -3.68 -9.94 4.72
CA ASN A 66 -3.30 -8.54 4.60
C ASN A 66 -3.30 -8.08 3.15
N LEU A 67 -3.82 -8.87 2.24
CA LEU A 67 -3.84 -8.54 0.83
C LEU A 67 -5.26 -8.46 0.32
N ARG A 68 -5.50 -7.54 -0.62
CA ARG A 68 -6.81 -7.42 -1.22
C ARG A 68 -6.68 -6.87 -2.64
N SER A 69 -7.71 -7.13 -3.45
CA SER A 69 -7.76 -6.65 -4.82
C SER A 69 -8.41 -5.27 -4.84
N LEU A 70 -7.86 -4.37 -5.63
CA LEU A 70 -8.41 -3.03 -5.81
C LEU A 70 -8.42 -2.68 -7.29
N CYS A 71 -9.41 -1.91 -7.69
CA CYS A 71 -9.37 -1.30 -9.01
C CYS A 71 -8.32 -0.19 -8.99
N ARG A 72 -7.89 0.22 -10.18
CA ARG A 72 -6.84 1.21 -10.27
C ARG A 72 -7.17 2.53 -9.57
N PRO A 73 -8.37 3.09 -9.75
CA PRO A 73 -8.71 4.33 -9.04
C PRO A 73 -8.63 4.20 -7.53
N HIS A 74 -9.14 3.13 -6.97
CA HIS A 74 -9.09 2.95 -5.52
C HIS A 74 -7.68 2.68 -5.03
N HIS A 75 -6.89 1.94 -5.81
CA HIS A 75 -5.50 1.71 -5.47
C HIS A 75 -4.72 3.02 -5.45
N LYS A 76 -4.95 3.87 -6.44
CA LYS A 76 -4.29 5.17 -6.49
C LYS A 76 -4.71 6.05 -5.32
N ALA A 77 -5.98 6.07 -5.01
CA ALA A 77 -6.47 6.88 -3.89
C ALA A 77 -5.87 6.42 -2.56
N LYS A 78 -5.81 5.10 -2.36
CA LYS A 78 -5.25 4.55 -1.14
C LYS A 78 -3.76 4.86 -1.02
N SER A 79 -3.03 4.69 -2.12
CA SER A 79 -1.59 4.98 -2.13
C SER A 79 -1.33 6.45 -1.86
N ALA A 80 -2.13 7.33 -2.44
CA ALA A 80 -1.99 8.76 -2.22
C ALA A 80 -2.24 9.11 -0.76
N ALA A 81 -3.27 8.51 -0.17
CA ALA A 81 -3.60 8.76 1.23
C ALA A 81 -2.50 8.27 2.15
N GLU A 82 -1.93 7.10 1.85
CA GLU A 82 -0.84 6.56 2.63
C GLU A 82 0.40 7.43 2.52
N GLY A 83 0.69 7.91 1.32
CA GLY A 83 1.82 8.80 1.12
C GLY A 83 1.63 10.12 1.84
N ALA A 84 0.43 10.66 1.84
CA ALA A 84 0.13 11.89 2.55
C ALA A 84 0.29 11.70 4.06
N ALA A 85 -0.19 10.57 4.58
CA ALA A 85 -0.04 10.28 6.00
C ALA A 85 1.42 10.15 6.40
N MET A 86 2.23 9.53 5.54
CA MET A 86 3.66 9.43 5.80
C MET A 86 4.32 10.80 5.85
N ARG A 87 4.00 11.65 4.87
CA ARG A 87 4.58 12.99 4.84
C ARG A 87 4.18 13.81 6.05
N TRP A 88 2.93 13.69 6.46
CA TRP A 88 2.45 14.39 7.63
C TRP A 88 3.18 13.94 8.89
N ARG A 89 3.31 12.64 9.05
CA ARG A 89 3.99 12.07 10.21
C ARG A 89 5.44 12.50 10.26
N TYR A 90 6.09 12.52 9.11
CA TYR A 90 7.48 12.93 9.02
C TYR A 90 7.63 14.39 9.39
N ARG A 91 6.71 15.21 8.95
CA ARG A 91 6.74 16.63 9.26
C ARG A 91 6.60 16.89 10.74
N GLU A 92 5.68 16.20 11.38
CA GLU A 92 5.48 16.34 12.82
C GLU A 92 6.74 15.97 13.58
N LYS A 93 7.34 14.87 13.21
CA LYS A 93 8.54 14.41 13.87
C LYS A 93 9.67 15.39 13.72
N ARG A 94 9.84 15.93 12.53
CA ARG A 94 10.90 16.93 12.29
C ARG A 94 10.69 18.17 13.15
N THR A 95 9.46 18.63 13.21
CA THR A 95 9.15 19.82 13.99
C THR A 95 9.50 19.60 15.45
N ALA A 96 9.12 18.47 16.00
CA ALA A 96 9.40 18.16 17.39
C ALA A 96 10.89 18.11 17.64
N GLU A 97 11.65 17.54 16.74
CA GLU A 97 13.09 17.44 16.90
C GLU A 97 13.79 18.78 16.76
N GLN A 98 13.29 19.62 15.88
CA GLN A 98 13.93 20.90 15.62
C GLN A 98 13.62 21.95 16.68
N HIS A 99 12.50 21.81 17.34
CA HIS A 99 12.06 22.86 18.28
C HIS A 99 11.60 22.29 19.62
N PRO A 100 12.44 21.50 20.26
CA PRO A 100 12.02 20.93 21.55
C PRO A 100 11.79 22.00 22.60
N GLY A 101 12.59 23.04 22.59
CA GLY A 101 12.43 24.10 23.55
C GLY A 101 11.20 24.95 23.30
N VAL A 102 10.90 25.17 22.04
CA VAL A 102 9.73 25.96 21.67
C VAL A 102 8.44 25.28 22.10
N ILE A 103 8.42 23.98 21.95
CA ILE A 103 7.25 23.22 22.31
C ILE A 103 6.95 23.30 23.80
N GLY A 104 8.00 23.36 24.57
CA GLY A 104 7.85 23.48 26.00
C GLY A 104 7.30 24.81 26.48
N ILE A 105 7.29 25.77 25.59
CA ILE A 105 6.76 27.07 25.93
C ILE A 105 5.25 27.05 25.78
#